data_9178ee5b437d0e9360adb7e3a76947f3
#
_entry.id   9178ee5b437d0e9360adb7e3a76947f3
#
_cell.length_a   1.000
_cell.length_b   1.000
_cell.length_c   1.000
_cell.angle_alpha   90.00
_cell.angle_beta   90.00
_cell.angle_gamma   90.00
#
_symmetry.space_group_name_H-M   'P 1'
#
loop_
_entity.id
_entity.type
_entity.pdbx_description
1 polymer ?
#
loop_
_entity_poly.entity_id
_entity_poly.type
_entity_poly.pdbx_seq_one_letter_code
_entity_poly.pdbx_strand_id
1 'polypeptide(L)'
;MQKGGLTTFSTDDTLDYVKEVMSETRYRSYPVLDFMGRVVGSVSRFQVLNGMRKKVIQVDHNERGQSIDGIEDAEILEIIDHHRVADIQTIGPVMFRAEPVGCTATIVAKCYKEQGIEIPADMAGLMLGAIISDTLLFKSPTCTPTDTKMAKELAAIANVDIKDFGMDMFKAGTSLVGKTVEEIFNQDYKKFSFGDVSVGVAQVNTMDIEGFAPYKAEMLAYMEKVAVDNHMQFAMLLLTDVINATSEVFVAGPRPDYVETAFKIDLVEQQASLPGVISRKKQVVPVITDVLTQ
;
A
#
# COMPACT_ATOMS: atom_id res chain seq x y z
N MET A 1 -53.45 13.21 17.29
CA MET A 1 -52.17 12.74 17.88
C MET A 1 -52.17 11.24 17.76
N GLN A 2 -51.22 10.66 17.03
CA GLN A 2 -51.14 9.21 16.82
C GLN A 2 -50.67 8.54 18.12
N LYS A 3 -51.49 7.66 18.69
CA LYS A 3 -51.24 7.04 20.00
C LYS A 3 -50.78 5.56 19.87
N GLY A 4 -50.13 5.16 18.83
CA GLY A 4 -49.59 3.80 18.64
C GLY A 4 -48.97 3.65 17.27
N GLY A 5 -47.98 2.76 17.18
CA GLY A 5 -47.34 2.42 15.91
C GLY A 5 -46.48 3.53 15.30
N LEU A 6 -45.80 4.34 16.15
CA LEU A 6 -44.81 5.30 15.66
C LEU A 6 -43.59 4.52 15.09
N THR A 7 -43.33 4.75 13.83
CA THR A 7 -42.04 4.31 13.24
C THR A 7 -40.97 5.24 13.75
N THR A 8 -39.94 4.67 14.38
CA THR A 8 -38.79 5.39 14.93
C THR A 8 -37.53 4.76 14.39
N PHE A 9 -36.43 5.51 14.39
CA PHE A 9 -35.11 5.02 14.03
C PHE A 9 -34.17 5.09 15.23
N SER A 10 -33.12 4.23 15.19
CA SER A 10 -31.99 4.29 16.12
C SER A 10 -30.88 5.16 15.58
N THR A 11 -30.02 5.68 16.46
CA THR A 11 -28.75 6.33 16.06
C THR A 11 -27.83 5.40 15.28
N ASP A 12 -28.00 4.07 15.43
CA ASP A 12 -27.17 3.04 14.81
C ASP A 12 -27.77 2.51 13.48
N ASP A 13 -28.98 2.94 13.12
CA ASP A 13 -29.60 2.53 11.86
C ASP A 13 -28.85 3.12 10.66
N THR A 14 -28.63 2.29 9.64
CA THR A 14 -28.01 2.75 8.39
C THR A 14 -28.99 3.59 7.56
N LEU A 15 -28.46 4.50 6.74
CA LEU A 15 -29.31 5.31 5.85
C LEU A 15 -30.09 4.45 4.85
N ASP A 16 -29.56 3.31 4.43
CA ASP A 16 -30.25 2.42 3.49
C ASP A 16 -31.46 1.76 4.15
N TYR A 17 -31.33 1.29 5.39
CA TYR A 17 -32.45 0.81 6.17
C TYR A 17 -33.49 1.91 6.38
N VAL A 18 -33.05 3.13 6.71
CA VAL A 18 -33.94 4.28 6.86
C VAL A 18 -34.69 4.60 5.57
N LYS A 19 -34.02 4.56 4.40
CA LYS A 19 -34.64 4.74 3.07
C LYS A 19 -35.70 3.66 2.79
N GLU A 20 -35.38 2.39 3.07
CA GLU A 20 -36.29 1.26 2.88
C GLU A 20 -37.58 1.46 3.69
N VAL A 21 -37.44 1.64 5.00
CA VAL A 21 -38.61 1.88 5.89
C VAL A 21 -39.41 3.13 5.49
N MET A 22 -38.71 4.19 5.07
CA MET A 22 -39.40 5.41 4.57
C MET A 22 -40.10 5.15 3.24
N SER A 23 -39.70 4.22 2.41
CA SER A 23 -40.40 3.89 1.17
C SER A 23 -41.78 3.26 1.44
N GLU A 24 -41.88 2.48 2.51
CA GLU A 24 -43.10 1.78 2.91
C GLU A 24 -44.05 2.62 3.75
N THR A 25 -43.57 3.74 4.30
CA THR A 25 -44.32 4.60 5.20
C THR A 25 -44.57 5.99 4.61
N ARG A 26 -45.56 6.76 5.09
CA ARG A 26 -45.94 8.07 4.50
C ARG A 26 -45.65 9.26 5.41
N TYR A 27 -44.86 9.10 6.46
CA TYR A 27 -44.56 10.19 7.37
C TYR A 27 -43.52 11.15 6.76
N ARG A 28 -43.59 12.43 7.16
CA ARG A 28 -42.60 13.44 6.73
C ARG A 28 -41.33 13.43 7.56
N SER A 29 -41.45 13.05 8.84
CA SER A 29 -40.34 13.01 9.80
C SER A 29 -40.55 11.87 10.77
N TYR A 30 -39.46 11.31 11.25
CA TYR A 30 -39.39 10.16 12.14
C TYR A 30 -38.49 10.49 13.33
N PRO A 31 -38.90 10.18 14.57
CA PRO A 31 -38.03 10.32 15.74
C PRO A 31 -36.82 9.39 15.64
N VAL A 32 -35.69 9.89 16.10
CA VAL A 32 -34.46 9.08 16.27
C VAL A 32 -34.24 8.89 17.77
N LEU A 33 -34.01 7.64 18.17
CA LEU A 33 -33.85 7.24 19.55
C LEU A 33 -32.39 6.83 19.82
N ASP A 34 -31.92 7.08 21.03
CA ASP A 34 -30.69 6.49 21.54
C ASP A 34 -30.92 5.05 22.05
N PHE A 35 -29.84 4.39 22.50
CA PHE A 35 -29.89 3.03 23.06
C PHE A 35 -30.74 2.92 24.34
N MET A 36 -31.09 4.04 24.98
CA MET A 36 -32.00 4.09 26.15
C MET A 36 -33.46 4.37 25.76
N GLY A 37 -33.78 4.45 24.48
CA GLY A 37 -35.10 4.76 23.96
C GLY A 37 -35.53 6.23 24.10
N ARG A 38 -34.58 7.13 24.34
CA ARG A 38 -34.86 8.58 24.44
C ARG A 38 -34.75 9.23 23.08
N VAL A 39 -35.63 10.14 22.77
CA VAL A 39 -35.59 10.91 21.53
C VAL A 39 -34.37 11.84 21.54
N VAL A 40 -33.47 11.65 20.63
CA VAL A 40 -32.24 12.44 20.45
C VAL A 40 -32.32 13.36 19.22
N GLY A 41 -33.31 13.13 18.35
CA GLY A 41 -33.47 13.95 17.15
C GLY A 41 -34.64 13.49 16.30
N SER A 42 -34.72 14.02 15.09
CA SER A 42 -35.65 13.57 14.07
C SER A 42 -34.96 13.57 12.70
N VAL A 43 -35.34 12.62 11.86
CA VAL A 43 -34.91 12.54 10.47
C VAL A 43 -36.14 12.73 9.56
N SER A 44 -36.02 13.59 8.56
CA SER A 44 -37.09 13.82 7.60
C SER A 44 -36.82 13.10 6.28
N ARG A 45 -37.89 12.72 5.58
CA ARG A 45 -37.82 12.18 4.23
C ARG A 45 -37.03 13.10 3.28
N PHE A 46 -37.23 14.42 3.41
CA PHE A 46 -36.49 15.39 2.62
C PHE A 46 -34.97 15.30 2.86
N GLN A 47 -34.51 15.17 4.11
CA GLN A 47 -33.12 15.04 4.46
C GLN A 47 -32.51 13.74 3.91
N VAL A 48 -33.25 12.64 3.94
CA VAL A 48 -32.79 11.34 3.44
C VAL A 48 -32.72 11.30 1.91
N LEU A 49 -33.74 11.86 1.24
CA LEU A 49 -33.79 11.88 -0.23
C LEU A 49 -32.83 12.89 -0.86
N ASN A 50 -32.62 14.02 -0.19
CA ASN A 50 -31.66 15.04 -0.60
C ASN A 50 -30.38 14.97 0.23
N GLY A 51 -30.05 13.78 0.74
CA GLY A 51 -29.06 13.52 1.75
C GLY A 51 -27.81 14.40 1.60
N MET A 52 -27.35 14.96 2.72
CA MET A 52 -26.07 15.67 2.73
C MET A 52 -24.98 14.64 2.40
N ARG A 53 -24.54 14.64 1.14
CA ARG A 53 -23.39 13.82 0.73
C ARG A 53 -22.19 14.25 1.55
N LYS A 54 -21.40 13.29 2.00
CA LYS A 54 -20.13 13.59 2.64
C LYS A 54 -19.22 14.26 1.62
N LYS A 55 -18.64 15.39 2.01
CA LYS A 55 -17.68 16.12 1.19
C LYS A 55 -16.31 15.47 1.33
N VAL A 56 -15.67 15.17 0.22
CA VAL A 56 -14.40 14.42 0.18
C VAL A 56 -13.41 15.16 -0.70
N ILE A 57 -12.17 15.21 -0.25
CA ILE A 57 -10.99 15.56 -1.06
C ILE A 57 -10.21 14.26 -1.25
N GLN A 58 -9.97 13.87 -2.49
CA GLN A 58 -9.12 12.72 -2.82
C GLN A 58 -7.68 13.18 -3.01
N VAL A 59 -6.76 12.50 -2.36
CA VAL A 59 -5.33 12.78 -2.45
C VAL A 59 -4.60 11.49 -2.78
N ASP A 60 -3.73 11.51 -3.77
CA ASP A 60 -2.88 10.41 -4.19
C ASP A 60 -3.61 9.23 -4.86
N HIS A 61 -4.83 9.42 -5.30
CA HIS A 61 -5.57 8.47 -6.12
C HIS A 61 -6.77 9.11 -6.83
N ASN A 62 -7.15 8.56 -7.98
CA ASN A 62 -8.34 8.93 -8.73
C ASN A 62 -9.05 7.71 -9.34
N GLU A 63 -8.82 6.52 -8.80
CA GLU A 63 -9.47 5.26 -9.20
C GLU A 63 -10.49 4.83 -8.14
N ARG A 64 -11.69 4.38 -8.58
CA ARG A 64 -12.72 3.86 -7.65
C ARG A 64 -12.21 2.70 -6.82
N GLY A 65 -11.47 1.77 -7.43
CA GLY A 65 -10.92 0.60 -6.77
C GLY A 65 -9.86 0.90 -5.69
N GLN A 66 -9.36 2.14 -5.65
CA GLN A 66 -8.41 2.61 -4.64
C GLN A 66 -9.06 3.53 -3.61
N SER A 67 -10.31 3.91 -3.84
CA SER A 67 -11.08 4.78 -2.96
C SER A 67 -11.74 3.99 -1.82
N ILE A 68 -12.26 4.73 -0.84
CA ILE A 68 -13.04 4.14 0.26
C ILE A 68 -14.40 3.63 -0.25
N ASP A 69 -14.94 2.62 0.42
CA ASP A 69 -16.30 2.14 0.16
C ASP A 69 -17.32 3.28 0.32
N GLY A 70 -18.25 3.39 -0.62
CA GLY A 70 -19.28 4.43 -0.62
C GLY A 70 -18.84 5.77 -1.24
N ILE A 71 -17.68 5.83 -1.92
CA ILE A 71 -17.22 7.05 -2.60
C ILE A 71 -18.22 7.54 -3.65
N GLU A 72 -19.02 6.66 -4.25
CA GLU A 72 -20.08 6.98 -5.20
C GLU A 72 -21.23 7.81 -4.59
N ASP A 73 -21.42 7.73 -3.28
CA ASP A 73 -22.40 8.51 -2.53
C ASP A 73 -21.82 9.82 -1.98
N ALA A 74 -20.54 10.08 -2.15
CA ALA A 74 -19.89 11.30 -1.70
C ALA A 74 -19.99 12.44 -2.72
N GLU A 75 -19.78 13.66 -2.27
CA GLU A 75 -19.50 14.84 -3.08
C GLU A 75 -18.01 15.07 -3.10
N ILE A 76 -17.34 14.71 -4.21
CA ILE A 76 -15.92 14.95 -4.38
C ILE A 76 -15.72 16.42 -4.73
N LEU A 77 -15.03 17.16 -3.86
CA LEU A 77 -14.76 18.59 -4.03
C LEU A 77 -13.46 18.83 -4.79
N GLU A 78 -12.42 18.01 -4.48
CA GLU A 78 -11.09 18.18 -5.01
C GLU A 78 -10.43 16.82 -5.22
N ILE A 79 -9.58 16.75 -6.26
CA ILE A 79 -8.69 15.62 -6.53
C ILE A 79 -7.29 16.18 -6.74
N ILE A 80 -6.32 15.72 -5.95
CA ILE A 80 -4.92 16.09 -6.06
C ILE A 80 -4.12 14.81 -6.22
N ASP A 81 -3.49 14.62 -7.40
CA ASP A 81 -2.90 13.33 -7.73
C ASP A 81 -1.71 13.48 -8.72
N HIS A 82 -0.83 12.49 -8.72
CA HIS A 82 0.29 12.39 -9.67
C HIS A 82 0.19 11.15 -10.59
N HIS A 83 -0.84 10.33 -10.40
CA HIS A 83 -1.07 9.13 -11.20
C HIS A 83 -1.76 9.45 -12.53
N ARG A 84 -1.90 8.43 -13.37
CA ARG A 84 -2.74 8.50 -14.57
C ARG A 84 -4.19 8.79 -14.17
N VAL A 85 -4.90 9.51 -15.01
CA VAL A 85 -6.35 9.68 -14.85
C VAL A 85 -7.06 8.36 -15.15
N ALA A 86 -7.91 7.92 -14.23
CA ALA A 86 -8.62 6.65 -14.33
C ALA A 86 -10.14 6.84 -14.42
N ASP A 87 -10.93 6.13 -13.62
CA ASP A 87 -12.37 5.93 -13.78
C ASP A 87 -13.23 6.70 -12.77
N ILE A 88 -12.64 7.65 -12.04
CA ILE A 88 -13.41 8.46 -11.08
C ILE A 88 -14.46 9.32 -11.79
N GLN A 89 -15.66 9.35 -11.23
CA GLN A 89 -16.77 10.16 -11.73
C GLN A 89 -17.24 11.09 -10.61
N THR A 90 -17.49 12.34 -10.96
CA THR A 90 -18.00 13.37 -10.03
C THR A 90 -19.41 13.80 -10.42
N ILE A 91 -20.20 14.20 -9.42
CA ILE A 91 -21.59 14.61 -9.64
C ILE A 91 -21.68 16.08 -10.06
N GLY A 92 -20.71 16.88 -9.61
CA GLY A 92 -20.62 18.31 -9.90
C GLY A 92 -19.24 18.72 -10.37
N PRO A 93 -19.03 20.02 -10.61
CA PRO A 93 -17.71 20.58 -10.89
C PRO A 93 -16.74 20.23 -9.76
N VAL A 94 -15.51 19.84 -10.13
CA VAL A 94 -14.45 19.45 -9.21
C VAL A 94 -13.18 20.23 -9.54
N MET A 95 -12.41 20.59 -8.51
CA MET A 95 -11.03 21.01 -8.69
C MET A 95 -10.19 19.76 -8.90
N PHE A 96 -9.57 19.63 -10.07
CA PHE A 96 -8.73 18.48 -10.42
C PHE A 96 -7.31 18.96 -10.71
N ARG A 97 -6.36 18.59 -9.87
CA ARG A 97 -4.96 18.91 -10.03
C ARG A 97 -4.13 17.64 -10.18
N ALA A 98 -3.73 17.35 -11.40
CA ALA A 98 -2.84 16.25 -11.73
C ALA A 98 -1.55 16.80 -12.34
N GLU A 99 -0.41 16.40 -11.79
CA GLU A 99 0.91 16.80 -12.29
C GLU A 99 1.81 15.56 -12.44
N PRO A 100 2.59 15.47 -13.53
CA PRO A 100 3.50 14.32 -13.75
C PRO A 100 4.78 14.52 -12.92
N VAL A 101 4.66 14.36 -11.61
CA VAL A 101 5.74 14.39 -10.62
C VAL A 101 5.89 13.03 -9.96
N GLY A 102 6.94 12.83 -9.17
CA GLY A 102 7.23 11.56 -8.53
C GLY A 102 6.38 11.24 -7.30
N CYS A 103 5.72 12.26 -6.70
CA CYS A 103 4.92 12.10 -5.49
C CYS A 103 3.85 13.19 -5.38
N THR A 104 2.66 12.83 -4.93
CA THR A 104 1.58 13.81 -4.67
C THR A 104 1.96 14.83 -3.59
N ALA A 105 2.79 14.47 -2.61
CA ALA A 105 3.26 15.43 -1.61
C ALA A 105 4.05 16.60 -2.21
N THR A 106 4.68 16.41 -3.38
CA THR A 106 5.30 17.49 -4.15
C THR A 106 4.25 18.52 -4.59
N ILE A 107 3.09 18.05 -5.05
CA ILE A 107 1.98 18.94 -5.47
C ILE A 107 1.41 19.67 -4.24
N VAL A 108 1.20 18.96 -3.13
CA VAL A 108 0.68 19.55 -1.88
C VAL A 108 1.63 20.63 -1.35
N ALA A 109 2.94 20.40 -1.35
CA ALA A 109 3.93 21.41 -0.96
C ALA A 109 3.91 22.64 -1.88
N LYS A 110 3.65 22.45 -3.19
CA LYS A 110 3.42 23.57 -4.14
C LYS A 110 2.15 24.33 -3.79
N CYS A 111 1.06 23.66 -3.40
CA CYS A 111 -0.17 24.32 -2.98
C CYS A 111 0.06 25.26 -1.79
N TYR A 112 0.83 24.83 -0.78
CA TYR A 112 1.21 25.69 0.34
C TYR A 112 1.90 26.98 -0.14
N LYS A 113 2.87 26.84 -1.04
CA LYS A 113 3.62 27.98 -1.58
C LYS A 113 2.74 28.92 -2.42
N GLU A 114 1.88 28.38 -3.26
CA GLU A 114 0.96 29.14 -4.11
C GLU A 114 -0.05 29.95 -3.29
N GLN A 115 -0.46 29.40 -2.14
CA GLN A 115 -1.37 30.08 -1.21
C GLN A 115 -0.65 31.01 -0.23
N GLY A 116 0.69 31.05 -0.24
CA GLY A 116 1.46 31.83 0.71
C GLY A 116 1.34 31.35 2.16
N ILE A 117 1.04 30.07 2.36
CA ILE A 117 0.89 29.44 3.69
C ILE A 117 2.25 28.83 4.08
N GLU A 118 2.72 29.15 5.28
CA GLU A 118 3.91 28.52 5.85
C GLU A 118 3.69 27.05 6.13
N ILE A 119 4.65 26.19 5.75
CA ILE A 119 4.60 24.75 6.03
C ILE A 119 5.14 24.52 7.43
N PRO A 120 4.36 23.94 8.36
CA PRO A 120 4.87 23.55 9.68
C PRO A 120 5.99 22.49 9.55
N ALA A 121 6.95 22.50 10.46
CA ALA A 121 8.13 21.63 10.37
C ALA A 121 7.78 20.13 10.39
N ASP A 122 6.80 19.72 11.19
CA ASP A 122 6.27 18.36 11.24
C ASP A 122 5.63 17.95 9.92
N MET A 123 4.82 18.81 9.31
CA MET A 123 4.22 18.57 7.99
C MET A 123 5.28 18.54 6.90
N ALA A 124 6.31 19.37 6.99
CA ALA A 124 7.44 19.33 6.06
C ALA A 124 8.18 17.98 6.13
N GLY A 125 8.40 17.46 7.34
CA GLY A 125 8.99 16.14 7.55
C GLY A 125 8.14 15.01 6.96
N LEU A 126 6.82 15.02 7.17
CA LEU A 126 5.90 14.04 6.59
C LEU A 126 5.88 14.08 5.07
N MET A 127 5.77 15.27 4.47
CA MET A 127 5.79 15.42 3.01
C MET A 127 7.15 15.03 2.40
N LEU A 128 8.26 15.35 3.09
CA LEU A 128 9.58 14.90 2.71
C LEU A 128 9.68 13.38 2.70
N GLY A 129 9.18 12.72 3.76
CA GLY A 129 9.15 11.25 3.85
C GLY A 129 8.38 10.63 2.69
N ALA A 130 7.21 11.17 2.33
CA ALA A 130 6.43 10.71 1.19
C ALA A 130 7.22 10.84 -0.13
N ILE A 131 7.84 12.00 -0.40
CA ILE A 131 8.65 12.20 -1.61
C ILE A 131 9.84 11.24 -1.66
N ILE A 132 10.54 11.03 -0.55
CA ILE A 132 11.66 10.10 -0.47
C ILE A 132 11.20 8.67 -0.76
N SER A 133 10.05 8.26 -0.20
CA SER A 133 9.45 6.93 -0.40
C SER A 133 9.15 6.67 -1.87
N ASP A 134 8.35 7.52 -2.49
CA ASP A 134 7.87 7.32 -3.86
C ASP A 134 8.97 7.45 -4.90
N THR A 135 9.96 8.29 -4.61
CA THR A 135 11.10 8.51 -5.51
C THR A 135 12.31 7.62 -5.22
N LEU A 136 12.24 6.75 -4.20
CA LEU A 136 13.36 5.89 -3.76
C LEU A 136 14.66 6.69 -3.60
N LEU A 137 14.63 7.74 -2.78
CA LEU A 137 15.73 8.69 -2.65
C LEU A 137 16.20 9.25 -4.00
N PHE A 138 15.25 9.68 -4.83
CA PHE A 138 15.45 10.24 -6.17
C PHE A 138 16.01 9.28 -7.22
N LYS A 139 16.05 7.97 -6.96
CA LYS A 139 16.53 6.93 -7.87
C LYS A 139 15.43 6.37 -8.78
N SER A 140 14.16 6.59 -8.45
CA SER A 140 13.04 6.15 -9.27
C SER A 140 13.02 6.90 -10.61
N PRO A 141 12.74 6.22 -11.74
CA PRO A 141 12.56 6.86 -13.03
C PRO A 141 11.37 7.83 -13.07
N THR A 142 10.46 7.78 -12.11
CA THR A 142 9.34 8.71 -11.95
C THR A 142 9.74 10.02 -11.27
N CYS A 143 10.92 10.07 -10.62
CA CYS A 143 11.42 11.26 -9.94
C CYS A 143 11.69 12.38 -10.93
N THR A 144 11.20 13.59 -10.61
CA THR A 144 11.41 14.78 -11.42
C THR A 144 12.31 15.80 -10.71
N PRO A 145 12.87 16.79 -11.46
CA PRO A 145 13.58 17.91 -10.84
C PRO A 145 12.72 18.69 -9.83
N THR A 146 11.39 18.71 -10.03
CA THR A 146 10.44 19.36 -9.12
C THR A 146 10.41 18.65 -7.77
N ASP A 147 10.39 17.33 -7.76
CA ASP A 147 10.44 16.52 -6.52
C ASP A 147 11.71 16.78 -5.74
N THR A 148 12.86 16.73 -6.44
CA THR A 148 14.17 16.97 -5.81
C THR A 148 14.27 18.38 -5.22
N LYS A 149 13.75 19.40 -5.94
CA LYS A 149 13.73 20.77 -5.46
C LYS A 149 12.85 20.90 -4.20
N MET A 150 11.64 20.35 -4.27
CA MET A 150 10.69 20.45 -3.16
C MET A 150 11.19 19.70 -1.92
N ALA A 151 11.78 18.51 -2.10
CA ALA A 151 12.38 17.75 -1.02
C ALA A 151 13.48 18.52 -0.29
N LYS A 152 14.35 19.26 -1.02
CA LYS A 152 15.39 20.11 -0.41
C LYS A 152 14.79 21.26 0.41
N GLU A 153 13.74 21.89 -0.08
CA GLU A 153 13.05 22.96 0.66
C GLU A 153 12.37 22.41 1.92
N LEU A 154 11.68 21.27 1.81
CA LEU A 154 11.04 20.61 2.95
C LEU A 154 12.05 20.13 4.01
N ALA A 155 13.18 19.60 3.58
CA ALA A 155 14.26 19.18 4.47
C ALA A 155 14.83 20.35 5.28
N ALA A 156 14.99 21.51 4.64
CA ALA A 156 15.42 22.71 5.33
C ALA A 156 14.40 23.19 6.37
N ILE A 157 13.10 23.12 6.06
CA ILE A 157 12.02 23.48 7.00
C ILE A 157 11.97 22.49 8.17
N ALA A 158 12.06 21.17 7.88
CA ALA A 158 12.06 20.12 8.89
C ALA A 158 13.39 20.02 9.69
N ASN A 159 14.43 20.72 9.23
CA ASN A 159 15.77 20.68 9.80
C ASN A 159 16.36 19.26 9.88
N VAL A 160 16.31 18.52 8.78
CA VAL A 160 16.84 17.16 8.64
C VAL A 160 17.75 17.02 7.44
N ASP A 161 18.73 16.11 7.51
CA ASP A 161 19.47 15.65 6.33
C ASP A 161 18.61 14.65 5.55
N ILE A 162 18.48 14.86 4.25
CA ILE A 162 17.62 14.03 3.39
C ILE A 162 18.08 12.58 3.36
N LYS A 163 19.41 12.34 3.28
CA LYS A 163 19.95 11.01 3.15
C LYS A 163 19.81 10.23 4.45
N ASP A 164 20.17 10.84 5.56
CA ASP A 164 20.10 10.22 6.88
C ASP A 164 18.63 9.91 7.23
N PHE A 165 17.75 10.89 7.08
CA PHE A 165 16.31 10.72 7.32
C PHE A 165 15.70 9.63 6.42
N GLY A 166 16.03 9.64 5.13
CA GLY A 166 15.55 8.64 4.19
C GLY A 166 16.05 7.23 4.51
N MET A 167 17.32 7.09 4.87
CA MET A 167 17.89 5.79 5.26
C MET A 167 17.26 5.25 6.53
N ASP A 168 17.03 6.11 7.54
CA ASP A 168 16.36 5.70 8.79
C ASP A 168 14.91 5.30 8.53
N MET A 169 14.20 6.05 7.70
CA MET A 169 12.84 5.73 7.29
C MET A 169 12.76 4.37 6.57
N PHE A 170 13.63 4.12 5.60
CA PHE A 170 13.66 2.85 4.89
C PHE A 170 14.04 1.68 5.79
N LYS A 171 15.04 1.85 6.66
CA LYS A 171 15.40 0.82 7.65
C LYS A 171 14.22 0.49 8.56
N ALA A 172 13.53 1.51 9.07
CA ALA A 172 12.35 1.31 9.91
C ALA A 172 11.21 0.60 9.15
N GLY A 173 10.94 1.02 7.92
CA GLY A 173 9.86 0.45 7.08
C GLY A 173 10.14 -0.97 6.59
N THR A 174 11.41 -1.36 6.48
CA THR A 174 11.84 -2.70 6.04
C THR A 174 12.39 -3.56 7.18
N SER A 175 12.28 -3.12 8.43
CA SER A 175 12.76 -3.85 9.59
C SER A 175 12.10 -5.22 9.72
N LEU A 176 12.93 -6.23 9.98
CA LEU A 176 12.49 -7.59 10.27
C LEU A 176 12.37 -7.85 11.77
N VAL A 177 12.74 -6.90 12.60
CA VAL A 177 12.74 -7.03 14.06
C VAL A 177 11.34 -7.35 14.58
N GLY A 178 11.24 -8.38 15.39
CA GLY A 178 9.97 -8.82 15.99
C GLY A 178 9.08 -9.67 15.09
N LYS A 179 9.49 -9.96 13.85
CA LYS A 179 8.78 -10.88 12.96
C LYS A 179 9.33 -12.29 13.09
N THR A 180 8.47 -13.27 12.95
CA THR A 180 8.85 -14.68 12.82
C THR A 180 9.36 -14.97 11.41
N VAL A 181 10.14 -16.04 11.21
CA VAL A 181 10.59 -16.46 9.87
C VAL A 181 9.42 -16.80 8.95
N GLU A 182 8.34 -17.31 9.50
CA GLU A 182 7.09 -17.58 8.76
C GLU A 182 6.46 -16.29 8.24
N GLU A 183 6.34 -15.27 9.08
CA GLU A 183 5.82 -13.96 8.67
C GLU A 183 6.71 -13.30 7.63
N ILE A 184 8.04 -13.38 7.78
CA ILE A 184 9.01 -12.83 6.83
C ILE A 184 8.86 -13.53 5.47
N PHE A 185 8.87 -14.86 5.45
CA PHE A 185 8.80 -15.64 4.21
C PHE A 185 7.49 -15.41 3.46
N ASN A 186 6.37 -15.32 4.19
CA ASN A 186 5.04 -15.19 3.61
C ASN A 186 4.63 -13.74 3.27
N GLN A 187 5.47 -12.73 3.49
CA GLN A 187 5.16 -11.33 3.12
C GLN A 187 4.83 -11.21 1.62
N ASP A 188 5.62 -11.83 0.77
CA ASP A 188 5.36 -11.92 -0.67
C ASP A 188 5.86 -13.27 -1.21
N TYR A 189 5.23 -14.34 -0.74
CA TYR A 189 5.46 -15.71 -1.19
C TYR A 189 4.52 -16.07 -2.33
N LYS A 190 5.05 -16.76 -3.35
CA LYS A 190 4.27 -17.35 -4.44
C LYS A 190 4.75 -18.74 -4.80
N LYS A 191 3.81 -19.65 -5.00
CA LYS A 191 4.06 -20.98 -5.57
C LYS A 191 3.93 -20.91 -7.09
N PHE A 192 4.86 -21.56 -7.78
CA PHE A 192 4.84 -21.71 -9.23
C PHE A 192 4.85 -23.21 -9.56
N SER A 193 4.10 -23.59 -10.62
CA SER A 193 4.02 -24.96 -11.08
C SER A 193 4.32 -25.02 -12.58
N PHE A 194 5.18 -25.97 -12.96
CA PHE A 194 5.65 -26.20 -14.32
C PHE A 194 5.49 -27.70 -14.62
N GLY A 195 4.32 -28.08 -15.17
CA GLY A 195 3.96 -29.50 -15.26
C GLY A 195 3.88 -30.14 -13.88
N ASP A 196 4.64 -31.22 -13.68
CA ASP A 196 4.70 -31.96 -12.41
C ASP A 196 5.71 -31.34 -11.40
N VAL A 197 6.43 -30.30 -11.81
CA VAL A 197 7.44 -29.63 -10.98
C VAL A 197 6.81 -28.40 -10.32
N SER A 198 6.99 -28.27 -9.01
CA SER A 198 6.60 -27.06 -8.27
C SER A 198 7.74 -26.46 -7.48
N VAL A 199 7.75 -25.13 -7.37
CA VAL A 199 8.74 -24.37 -6.62
C VAL A 199 8.07 -23.24 -5.85
N GLY A 200 8.66 -22.83 -4.74
CA GLY A 200 8.22 -21.69 -3.96
C GLY A 200 9.22 -20.53 -4.07
N VAL A 201 8.74 -19.32 -4.33
CA VAL A 201 9.62 -18.14 -4.39
C VAL A 201 9.01 -17.02 -3.56
N ALA A 202 9.70 -16.65 -2.48
CA ALA A 202 9.41 -15.47 -1.66
C ALA A 202 10.33 -14.31 -2.07
N GLN A 203 9.85 -13.08 -1.91
CA GLN A 203 10.67 -11.89 -2.06
C GLN A 203 10.40 -10.94 -0.88
N VAL A 204 11.48 -10.50 -0.24
CA VAL A 204 11.43 -9.53 0.86
C VAL A 204 12.35 -8.37 0.50
N ASN A 205 11.79 -7.17 0.45
CA ASN A 205 12.57 -5.97 0.28
C ASN A 205 13.14 -5.53 1.63
N THR A 206 14.43 -5.22 1.68
CA THR A 206 15.11 -4.73 2.88
C THR A 206 16.14 -3.66 2.52
N MET A 207 16.44 -2.83 3.49
CA MET A 207 17.57 -1.89 3.45
C MET A 207 18.70 -2.33 4.37
N ASP A 208 18.53 -3.48 5.03
CA ASP A 208 19.47 -4.05 5.98
C ASP A 208 19.59 -5.57 5.73
N ILE A 209 20.39 -5.94 4.73
CA ILE A 209 20.65 -7.35 4.43
C ILE A 209 21.38 -8.02 5.61
N GLU A 210 22.30 -7.30 6.27
CA GLU A 210 23.05 -7.83 7.42
C GLU A 210 22.13 -8.11 8.61
N GLY A 211 21.09 -7.30 8.81
CA GLY A 211 20.06 -7.51 9.84
C GLY A 211 19.27 -8.82 9.68
N PHE A 212 19.38 -9.50 8.53
CA PHE A 212 18.78 -10.82 8.32
C PHE A 212 19.63 -11.96 8.92
N ALA A 213 20.89 -11.74 9.22
CA ALA A 213 21.80 -12.80 9.69
C ALA A 213 21.24 -13.62 10.90
N PRO A 214 20.59 -13.04 11.90
CA PRO A 214 19.99 -13.79 13.01
C PRO A 214 18.89 -14.77 12.59
N TYR A 215 18.22 -14.52 11.48
CA TYR A 215 17.08 -15.31 10.99
C TYR A 215 17.54 -16.43 10.03
N LYS A 216 18.75 -16.38 9.48
CA LYS A 216 19.22 -17.25 8.39
C LYS A 216 19.00 -18.74 8.68
N ALA A 217 19.48 -19.22 9.81
CA ALA A 217 19.42 -20.65 10.13
C ALA A 217 17.97 -21.15 10.29
N GLU A 218 17.16 -20.40 11.01
CA GLU A 218 15.74 -20.72 11.22
C GLU A 218 14.95 -20.61 9.92
N MET A 219 15.23 -19.61 9.11
CA MET A 219 14.61 -19.41 7.79
C MET A 219 14.91 -20.58 6.85
N LEU A 220 16.16 -21.02 6.75
CA LEU A 220 16.52 -22.16 5.91
C LEU A 220 15.80 -23.45 6.37
N ALA A 221 15.71 -23.68 7.69
CA ALA A 221 14.96 -24.81 8.23
C ALA A 221 13.44 -24.70 7.92
N TYR A 222 12.88 -23.51 8.00
CA TYR A 222 11.47 -23.26 7.64
C TYR A 222 11.23 -23.50 6.15
N MET A 223 12.12 -22.99 5.28
CA MET A 223 12.02 -23.16 3.83
C MET A 223 12.15 -24.63 3.41
N GLU A 224 13.05 -25.40 4.05
CA GLU A 224 13.18 -26.86 3.85
C GLU A 224 11.86 -27.56 4.16
N LYS A 225 11.26 -27.23 5.30
CA LYS A 225 9.94 -27.78 5.68
C LYS A 225 8.87 -27.42 4.66
N VAL A 226 8.81 -26.14 4.24
CA VAL A 226 7.85 -25.68 3.22
C VAL A 226 8.01 -26.44 1.91
N ALA A 227 9.27 -26.68 1.46
CA ALA A 227 9.55 -27.42 0.25
C ALA A 227 9.07 -28.88 0.34
N VAL A 228 9.38 -29.56 1.44
CA VAL A 228 9.00 -30.97 1.67
C VAL A 228 7.49 -31.12 1.81
N ASP A 229 6.85 -30.34 2.69
CA ASP A 229 5.40 -30.43 2.97
C ASP A 229 4.54 -30.16 1.73
N ASN A 230 5.03 -29.33 0.80
CA ASN A 230 4.32 -28.96 -0.43
C ASN A 230 4.82 -29.69 -1.69
N HIS A 231 5.68 -30.70 -1.54
CA HIS A 231 6.27 -31.47 -2.64
C HIS A 231 6.94 -30.60 -3.71
N MET A 232 7.69 -29.60 -3.26
CA MET A 232 8.42 -28.67 -4.12
C MET A 232 9.84 -29.14 -4.35
N GLN A 233 10.42 -28.77 -5.50
CA GLN A 233 11.83 -29.05 -5.79
C GLN A 233 12.74 -28.15 -4.93
N PHE A 234 12.30 -26.92 -4.69
CA PHE A 234 12.96 -26.00 -3.76
C PHE A 234 12.00 -24.91 -3.30
N ALA A 235 12.34 -24.29 -2.18
CA ALA A 235 11.85 -22.99 -1.73
C ALA A 235 13.01 -21.99 -1.81
N MET A 236 12.73 -20.80 -2.31
CA MET A 236 13.70 -19.72 -2.50
C MET A 236 13.21 -18.46 -1.80
N LEU A 237 14.10 -17.77 -1.10
CA LEU A 237 13.87 -16.42 -0.58
C LEU A 237 14.85 -15.45 -1.26
N LEU A 238 14.31 -14.40 -1.86
CA LEU A 238 15.06 -13.25 -2.35
C LEU A 238 14.99 -12.14 -1.29
N LEU A 239 16.11 -11.84 -0.70
CA LEU A 239 16.28 -10.68 0.18
C LEU A 239 16.84 -9.54 -0.68
N THR A 240 15.97 -8.60 -1.07
CA THR A 240 16.25 -7.62 -2.10
C THR A 240 16.55 -6.24 -1.51
N ASP A 241 17.73 -5.71 -1.79
CA ASP A 241 18.09 -4.32 -1.59
C ASP A 241 17.77 -3.54 -2.88
N VAL A 242 16.62 -2.87 -2.88
CA VAL A 242 16.16 -2.12 -4.06
C VAL A 242 17.04 -0.89 -4.34
N ILE A 243 17.66 -0.32 -3.31
CA ILE A 243 18.52 0.89 -3.44
C ILE A 243 19.85 0.55 -4.10
N ASN A 244 20.46 -0.57 -3.69
CA ASN A 244 21.73 -1.02 -4.25
C ASN A 244 21.54 -1.95 -5.46
N ALA A 245 20.30 -2.22 -5.85
CA ALA A 245 19.92 -3.06 -6.98
C ALA A 245 20.59 -4.45 -6.90
N THR A 246 20.50 -5.11 -5.75
CA THR A 246 21.04 -6.43 -5.50
C THR A 246 20.08 -7.28 -4.69
N SER A 247 20.17 -8.61 -4.82
CA SER A 247 19.50 -9.54 -3.92
C SER A 247 20.46 -10.57 -3.39
N GLU A 248 20.28 -10.95 -2.13
CA GLU A 248 20.81 -12.20 -1.58
C GLU A 248 19.73 -13.26 -1.75
N VAL A 249 20.10 -14.40 -2.31
CA VAL A 249 19.21 -15.54 -2.48
C VAL A 249 19.53 -16.64 -1.47
N PHE A 250 18.50 -17.16 -0.83
CA PHE A 250 18.57 -18.34 0.03
C PHE A 250 17.72 -19.43 -0.61
N VAL A 251 18.24 -20.67 -0.64
CA VAL A 251 17.57 -21.80 -1.30
C VAL A 251 17.61 -23.02 -0.41
N ALA A 252 16.46 -23.65 -0.23
CA ALA A 252 16.35 -24.91 0.51
C ALA A 252 15.39 -25.88 -0.22
N GLY A 253 15.59 -27.19 0.00
CA GLY A 253 14.78 -28.24 -0.60
C GLY A 253 15.60 -29.26 -1.39
N PRO A 254 14.95 -30.25 -2.02
CA PRO A 254 15.62 -31.40 -2.68
C PRO A 254 16.53 -31.05 -3.84
N ARG A 255 16.24 -29.97 -4.59
CA ARG A 255 16.92 -29.65 -5.85
C ARG A 255 17.35 -28.18 -5.95
N PRO A 256 18.27 -27.73 -5.09
CA PRO A 256 18.82 -26.38 -5.16
C PRO A 256 19.65 -26.14 -6.44
N ASP A 257 20.15 -27.21 -7.05
CA ASP A 257 20.90 -27.22 -8.32
C ASP A 257 20.15 -26.56 -9.49
N TYR A 258 18.85 -26.55 -9.47
CA TYR A 258 18.07 -25.79 -10.47
C TYR A 258 18.35 -24.29 -10.40
N VAL A 259 18.52 -23.74 -9.18
CA VAL A 259 18.82 -22.31 -8.99
C VAL A 259 20.26 -22.03 -9.41
N GLU A 260 21.22 -22.90 -9.04
CA GLU A 260 22.61 -22.78 -9.47
C GLU A 260 22.72 -22.76 -11.00
N THR A 261 22.03 -23.68 -11.67
CA THR A 261 21.97 -23.75 -13.14
C THR A 261 21.33 -22.52 -13.75
N ALA A 262 20.18 -22.07 -13.20
CA ALA A 262 19.40 -20.96 -13.72
C ALA A 262 20.19 -19.65 -13.68
N PHE A 263 20.88 -19.38 -12.60
CA PHE A 263 21.61 -18.13 -12.38
C PHE A 263 23.10 -18.24 -12.68
N LYS A 264 23.62 -19.45 -12.97
CA LYS A 264 25.06 -19.74 -13.18
C LYS A 264 25.91 -19.31 -11.99
N ILE A 265 25.48 -19.71 -10.81
CA ILE A 265 26.09 -19.41 -9.52
C ILE A 265 26.35 -20.69 -8.75
N ASP A 266 27.23 -20.63 -7.75
CA ASP A 266 27.41 -21.67 -6.74
C ASP A 266 26.73 -21.21 -5.43
N LEU A 267 25.94 -22.07 -4.82
CA LEU A 267 25.33 -21.82 -3.51
C LEU A 267 26.32 -22.21 -2.41
N VAL A 268 26.77 -21.23 -1.67
CA VAL A 268 27.63 -21.47 -0.47
C VAL A 268 26.71 -21.39 0.76
N GLU A 269 26.66 -22.48 1.52
CA GLU A 269 25.73 -22.58 2.66
C GLU A 269 24.27 -22.16 2.31
N GLN A 270 23.79 -22.66 1.17
CA GLN A 270 22.45 -22.42 0.65
C GLN A 270 22.17 -20.93 0.31
N GLN A 271 23.20 -20.13 0.09
CA GLN A 271 23.11 -18.70 -0.17
C GLN A 271 24.00 -18.30 -1.35
N ALA A 272 23.59 -17.29 -2.11
CA ALA A 272 24.41 -16.59 -3.09
C ALA A 272 23.94 -15.13 -3.28
N SER A 273 24.83 -14.28 -3.80
CA SER A 273 24.47 -12.91 -4.19
C SER A 273 24.07 -12.85 -5.65
N LEU A 274 23.04 -12.09 -5.96
CA LEU A 274 22.50 -11.85 -7.30
C LEU A 274 22.51 -10.34 -7.63
N PRO A 275 23.67 -9.77 -8.00
CA PRO A 275 23.77 -8.36 -8.38
C PRO A 275 22.88 -8.04 -9.59
N GLY A 276 22.16 -6.93 -9.54
CA GLY A 276 21.24 -6.49 -10.60
C GLY A 276 19.89 -7.20 -10.64
N VAL A 277 19.67 -8.18 -9.77
CA VAL A 277 18.36 -8.87 -9.65
C VAL A 277 17.54 -8.20 -8.55
N ILE A 278 16.42 -7.58 -8.93
CA ILE A 278 15.52 -6.87 -8.02
C ILE A 278 14.03 -7.22 -8.22
N SER A 279 13.74 -8.07 -9.19
CA SER A 279 12.36 -8.39 -9.54
C SER A 279 12.14 -9.88 -9.73
N ARG A 280 11.43 -10.50 -8.78
CA ARG A 280 10.99 -11.89 -8.91
C ARG A 280 10.29 -12.15 -10.24
N LYS A 281 9.29 -11.32 -10.58
CA LYS A 281 8.46 -11.52 -11.77
C LYS A 281 9.22 -11.40 -13.08
N LYS A 282 10.13 -10.42 -13.19
CA LYS A 282 10.81 -10.11 -14.46
C LYS A 282 12.14 -10.79 -14.65
N GLN A 283 12.85 -11.11 -13.56
CA GLN A 283 14.23 -11.54 -13.61
C GLN A 283 14.45 -12.94 -12.99
N VAL A 284 13.59 -13.38 -12.07
CA VAL A 284 13.78 -14.67 -11.39
C VAL A 284 12.89 -15.75 -12.00
N VAL A 285 11.60 -15.54 -12.06
CA VAL A 285 10.65 -16.55 -12.55
C VAL A 285 10.95 -16.98 -14.00
N PRO A 286 11.22 -16.07 -14.96
CA PRO A 286 11.54 -16.50 -16.33
C PRO A 286 12.77 -17.39 -16.42
N VAL A 287 13.85 -17.02 -15.71
CA VAL A 287 15.12 -17.77 -15.75
C VAL A 287 14.97 -19.18 -15.14
N ILE A 288 14.21 -19.28 -14.04
CA ILE A 288 13.86 -20.57 -13.42
C ILE A 288 12.97 -21.40 -14.36
N THR A 289 11.99 -20.78 -15.01
CA THR A 289 11.11 -21.44 -15.95
C THR A 289 11.90 -22.11 -17.08
N ASP A 290 12.85 -21.39 -17.66
CA ASP A 290 13.70 -21.90 -18.75
C ASP A 290 14.46 -23.18 -18.37
N VAL A 291 14.88 -23.32 -17.12
CA VAL A 291 15.60 -24.52 -16.64
C VAL A 291 14.63 -25.66 -16.28
N LEU A 292 13.45 -25.35 -15.74
CA LEU A 292 12.49 -26.37 -15.31
C LEU A 292 11.63 -26.95 -16.45
N THR A 293 11.63 -26.30 -17.62
CA THR A 293 10.85 -26.73 -18.80
C THR A 293 11.70 -27.39 -19.90
N GLN A 294 13.02 -27.47 -19.69
CA GLN A 294 13.94 -28.26 -20.52
C GLN A 294 13.95 -29.72 -20.11
#